data_68d197fc644fc7f572388d0c1f4ac483
#
_entry.id   68d197fc644fc7f572388d0c1f4ac483
#
_cell.length_a   1.000
_cell.length_b   1.000
_cell.length_c   1.000
_cell.angle_alpha   90.00
_cell.angle_beta   90.00
_cell.angle_gamma   90.00
#
_symmetry.space_group_name_H-M   'P 1'
#
loop_
_entity.id
_entity.type
_entity.pdbx_description
1 polymer ?
#
loop_
_entity_poly.entity_id
_entity_poly.type
_entity_poly.pdbx_seq_one_letter_code
_entity_poly.pdbx_strand_id
1 'polypeptide(L)'
;MRPFATRFLLALLGASLTLACNDATSPTPTHAMRPAYKVGGRSGFGFNGSVKGFPTGEVRLTGGGSFDPATANNTVPTPTSVHSAGGFDCTLAIAQGPLTGCARDEGVRWDTAQLLASNTFKCTASEVARPATTDDHTAVLLADFYRAGDGDEKSFTAQMIVTDERDLDDDIPGIQNLWVQGVGCGTAIVNFN
;
A
#
# COMPACT_ATOMS: atom_id res chain seq x y z
N MET A 1 -20.32 55.85 21.82
CA MET A 1 -21.11 56.53 20.80
C MET A 1 -22.00 55.50 20.06
N ARG A 2 -23.22 55.87 19.90
CA ARG A 2 -24.43 55.06 19.62
C ARG A 2 -24.53 54.47 18.21
N PRO A 3 -25.54 53.65 18.00
CA PRO A 3 -25.67 52.61 16.96
C PRO A 3 -26.47 53.01 15.75
N PHE A 4 -26.48 52.18 14.71
CA PHE A 4 -27.60 52.18 13.77
C PHE A 4 -28.03 50.77 13.43
N ALA A 5 -29.22 50.48 13.90
CA ALA A 5 -30.04 49.37 13.46
C ALA A 5 -30.71 49.74 12.10
N THR A 6 -30.73 48.82 11.20
CA THR A 6 -31.71 48.89 10.10
C THR A 6 -32.32 47.50 9.89
N ARG A 7 -33.58 47.41 10.27
CA ARG A 7 -34.50 46.32 9.96
C ARG A 7 -34.96 46.50 8.52
N PHE A 8 -34.92 45.42 7.75
CA PHE A 8 -35.77 45.30 6.57
C PHE A 8 -36.55 44.01 6.64
N LEU A 9 -37.86 44.23 6.76
CA LEU A 9 -38.96 43.26 6.64
C LEU A 9 -39.44 43.32 5.18
N LEU A 10 -39.63 42.19 4.51
CA LEU A 10 -40.55 42.02 3.36
C LEU A 10 -40.60 40.53 3.04
N ALA A 11 -41.65 39.89 3.36
CA ALA A 11 -42.91 39.66 2.64
C ALA A 11 -42.89 38.35 1.83
N LEU A 12 -43.76 37.48 2.28
CA LEU A 12 -44.21 36.21 1.69
C LEU A 12 -44.74 36.41 0.27
N LEU A 13 -44.44 35.50 -0.62
CA LEU A 13 -45.33 35.11 -1.71
C LEU A 13 -45.20 33.57 -1.91
N GLY A 14 -46.28 32.88 -1.54
CA GLY A 14 -46.43 31.45 -1.81
C GLY A 14 -46.79 31.23 -3.29
N ALA A 15 -46.16 30.27 -3.91
CA ALA A 15 -46.62 29.68 -5.15
C ALA A 15 -46.58 28.15 -5.00
N SER A 16 -47.76 27.59 -4.78
CA SER A 16 -48.00 26.14 -4.81
C SER A 16 -47.99 25.67 -6.26
N LEU A 17 -46.94 24.98 -6.66
CA LEU A 17 -46.95 24.21 -7.91
C LEU A 17 -47.27 22.76 -7.60
N THR A 18 -48.47 22.35 -7.92
CA THR A 18 -48.88 20.94 -8.01
C THR A 18 -48.26 20.33 -9.26
N LEU A 19 -47.21 19.51 -9.08
CA LEU A 19 -46.71 18.67 -10.16
C LEU A 19 -47.52 17.38 -10.19
N ALA A 20 -48.27 17.22 -11.28
CA ALA A 20 -48.91 15.96 -11.64
C ALA A 20 -47.85 14.93 -11.96
N CYS A 21 -47.85 13.80 -11.24
CA CYS A 21 -47.09 12.61 -11.61
C CYS A 21 -47.73 12.01 -12.88
N ASN A 22 -47.04 12.15 -14.01
CA ASN A 22 -47.30 11.30 -15.16
C ASN A 22 -46.52 9.97 -14.93
N ASP A 23 -47.28 8.90 -14.75
CA ASP A 23 -46.75 7.52 -14.83
C ASP A 23 -46.31 7.25 -16.27
N ALA A 24 -45.09 7.60 -16.60
CA ALA A 24 -44.41 7.08 -17.76
C ALA A 24 -43.94 5.69 -17.45
N THR A 25 -44.62 4.68 -18.00
CA THR A 25 -44.17 3.29 -18.02
C THR A 25 -42.75 3.24 -18.61
N SER A 26 -41.76 3.21 -17.75
CA SER A 26 -40.37 3.02 -18.18
C SER A 26 -40.22 1.68 -18.84
N PRO A 27 -39.73 1.61 -20.08
CA PRO A 27 -39.38 0.30 -20.68
C PRO A 27 -38.34 -0.36 -19.82
N THR A 28 -38.60 -1.60 -19.41
CA THR A 28 -37.66 -2.47 -18.72
C THR A 28 -36.34 -2.43 -19.48
N PRO A 29 -35.22 -2.00 -18.89
CA PRO A 29 -33.94 -2.06 -19.57
C PRO A 29 -33.61 -3.53 -19.74
N THR A 30 -33.63 -3.99 -20.98
CA THR A 30 -33.00 -5.25 -21.36
C THR A 30 -31.53 -5.11 -20.98
N HIS A 31 -31.13 -5.74 -19.89
CA HIS A 31 -29.71 -5.87 -19.55
C HIS A 31 -29.03 -6.68 -20.66
N ALA A 32 -28.62 -5.98 -21.72
CA ALA A 32 -27.54 -6.51 -22.54
C ALA A 32 -26.41 -6.79 -21.58
N MET A 33 -26.05 -8.06 -21.38
CA MET A 33 -24.83 -8.43 -20.69
C MET A 33 -23.71 -7.65 -21.39
N ARG A 34 -23.29 -6.57 -20.76
CA ARG A 34 -22.01 -5.97 -21.12
C ARG A 34 -21.00 -7.10 -20.99
N PRO A 35 -20.20 -7.38 -22.05
CA PRO A 35 -19.07 -8.26 -21.87
C PRO A 35 -18.34 -7.74 -20.64
N ALA A 36 -18.09 -8.63 -19.66
CA ALA A 36 -17.32 -8.29 -18.50
C ALA A 36 -15.99 -7.74 -19.02
N TYR A 37 -15.88 -6.44 -19.06
CA TYR A 37 -14.59 -5.79 -19.20
C TYR A 37 -13.83 -6.29 -17.98
N LYS A 38 -12.81 -7.13 -18.19
CA LYS A 38 -11.77 -7.34 -17.19
C LYS A 38 -11.14 -5.96 -17.03
N VAL A 39 -11.72 -5.15 -16.17
CA VAL A 39 -11.03 -4.02 -15.58
C VAL A 39 -9.79 -4.64 -14.99
N GLY A 40 -8.61 -4.25 -15.44
CA GLY A 40 -7.34 -4.78 -14.97
C GLY A 40 -7.46 -4.97 -13.47
N GLY A 41 -7.33 -6.25 -13.00
CA GLY A 41 -7.74 -6.62 -11.67
C GLY A 41 -6.86 -5.89 -10.67
N ARG A 42 -7.43 -4.97 -9.91
CA ARG A 42 -6.75 -4.43 -8.72
C ARG A 42 -6.75 -5.55 -7.69
N SER A 43 -5.56 -5.93 -7.25
CA SER A 43 -5.37 -6.80 -6.11
C SER A 43 -5.25 -5.95 -4.85
N GLY A 44 -5.97 -6.32 -3.81
CA GLY A 44 -5.81 -5.77 -2.47
C GLY A 44 -4.91 -6.66 -1.65
N PHE A 45 -4.16 -6.09 -0.72
CA PHE A 45 -3.38 -6.86 0.23
C PHE A 45 -3.31 -6.20 1.60
N GLY A 46 -3.10 -7.02 2.62
CA GLY A 46 -2.83 -6.58 3.97
C GLY A 46 -1.88 -7.53 4.66
N PHE A 47 -1.01 -7.01 5.54
CA PHE A 47 -0.06 -7.83 6.26
C PHE A 47 0.32 -7.26 7.62
N ASN A 48 0.80 -8.18 8.48
CA ASN A 48 1.41 -7.86 9.77
C ASN A 48 2.47 -8.90 10.08
N GLY A 49 3.72 -8.49 10.20
CA GLY A 49 4.83 -9.40 10.43
C GLY A 49 6.13 -8.72 10.83
N SER A 50 7.19 -9.52 10.89
CA SER A 50 8.54 -9.03 11.12
C SER A 50 9.54 -9.71 10.19
N VAL A 51 10.59 -9.01 9.84
CA VAL A 51 11.72 -9.49 9.05
C VAL A 51 13.01 -9.27 9.80
N LYS A 52 13.97 -10.20 9.65
CA LYS A 52 15.26 -10.14 10.34
C LYS A 52 16.33 -11.00 9.68
N GLY A 53 17.55 -10.80 10.11
CA GLY A 53 18.62 -11.76 9.92
C GLY A 53 19.62 -11.44 8.84
N PHE A 54 19.34 -10.60 7.86
CA PHE A 54 20.32 -10.29 6.82
C PHE A 54 20.06 -8.96 6.10
N PRO A 55 21.09 -8.10 6.01
CA PRO A 55 22.40 -8.26 6.63
C PRO A 55 22.39 -7.98 8.14
N THR A 56 21.46 -7.15 8.66
CA THR A 56 21.40 -6.82 10.09
C THR A 56 20.01 -6.36 10.51
N GLY A 57 19.77 -6.41 11.82
CA GLY A 57 18.61 -5.80 12.45
C GLY A 57 17.34 -6.62 12.38
N GLU A 58 16.28 -6.03 12.86
CA GLU A 58 14.92 -6.56 12.80
C GLU A 58 13.92 -5.42 12.66
N VAL A 59 12.95 -5.58 11.78
CA VAL A 59 11.88 -4.61 11.56
C VAL A 59 10.54 -5.30 11.68
N ARG A 60 9.65 -4.73 12.47
CA ARG A 60 8.24 -5.08 12.46
C ARG A 60 7.50 -4.15 11.51
N LEU A 61 6.62 -4.72 10.69
CA LEU A 61 5.85 -4.03 9.69
C LEU A 61 4.38 -4.41 9.75
N THR A 62 3.53 -3.43 9.52
CA THR A 62 2.10 -3.62 9.28
C THR A 62 1.71 -2.77 8.09
N GLY A 63 0.69 -3.17 7.37
CA GLY A 63 0.18 -2.33 6.31
C GLY A 63 -0.63 -3.08 5.29
N GLY A 64 -0.88 -2.40 4.20
CA GLY A 64 -1.63 -2.94 3.09
C GLY A 64 -2.08 -1.86 2.14
N GLY A 65 -2.86 -2.27 1.16
CA GLY A 65 -3.36 -1.37 0.15
C GLY A 65 -3.88 -2.11 -1.07
N SER A 66 -3.78 -1.47 -2.22
CA SER A 66 -4.19 -2.05 -3.50
C SER A 66 -3.20 -1.69 -4.60
N PHE A 67 -3.07 -2.58 -5.56
CA PHE A 67 -2.20 -2.37 -6.71
C PHE A 67 -2.79 -3.04 -7.96
N ASP A 68 -2.32 -2.64 -9.14
CA ASP A 68 -2.61 -3.29 -10.41
C ASP A 68 -1.31 -3.92 -10.93
N PRO A 69 -1.18 -5.25 -10.88
CA PRO A 69 0.02 -5.95 -11.33
C PRO A 69 0.43 -5.63 -12.77
N ALA A 70 -0.55 -5.33 -13.63
CA ALA A 70 -0.28 -5.00 -15.03
C ALA A 70 0.47 -3.67 -15.21
N THR A 71 0.50 -2.82 -14.19
CA THR A 71 1.21 -1.53 -14.20
C THR A 71 2.61 -1.61 -13.61
N ALA A 72 2.99 -2.76 -13.05
CA ALA A 72 4.28 -2.96 -12.41
C ALA A 72 5.44 -2.69 -13.36
N ASN A 73 6.44 -1.92 -12.91
CA ASN A 73 7.51 -1.41 -13.77
C ASN A 73 8.79 -1.16 -12.99
N ASN A 74 9.92 -1.55 -13.55
CA ASN A 74 11.25 -1.31 -12.96
C ASN A 74 11.90 0.00 -13.42
N THR A 75 11.27 0.75 -14.34
CA THR A 75 11.79 2.02 -14.84
C THR A 75 11.23 3.18 -14.04
N VAL A 76 12.02 3.79 -13.19
CA VAL A 76 11.67 4.99 -12.43
C VAL A 76 11.96 6.24 -13.29
N PRO A 77 11.07 7.23 -13.38
CA PRO A 77 9.80 7.39 -12.68
C PRO A 77 8.55 7.03 -13.52
N THR A 78 8.41 5.80 -13.98
CA THR A 78 7.18 5.41 -14.68
C THR A 78 6.05 5.26 -13.68
N PRO A 79 4.92 5.98 -13.80
CA PRO A 79 3.80 5.86 -12.88
C PRO A 79 3.26 4.43 -12.83
N THR A 80 3.03 3.92 -11.63
CA THR A 80 2.41 2.62 -11.38
C THR A 80 1.14 2.81 -10.57
N SER A 81 0.18 1.90 -10.74
CA SER A 81 -1.08 1.95 -9.99
C SER A 81 -0.92 1.18 -8.68
N VAL A 82 -0.39 1.86 -7.67
CA VAL A 82 -0.23 1.32 -6.31
C VAL A 82 -0.58 2.38 -5.28
N HIS A 83 -1.36 1.97 -4.27
CA HIS A 83 -1.69 2.78 -3.10
C HIS A 83 -1.59 1.89 -1.88
N SER A 84 -0.45 1.92 -1.21
CA SER A 84 -0.23 1.14 -0.01
C SER A 84 0.66 1.88 0.97
N ALA A 85 0.37 1.69 2.24
CA ALA A 85 1.08 2.29 3.35
C ALA A 85 0.90 1.47 4.62
N GLY A 86 1.67 1.81 5.64
CA GLY A 86 1.54 1.17 6.94
C GLY A 86 2.50 1.71 7.98
N GLY A 87 2.58 1.00 9.09
CA GLY A 87 3.52 1.27 10.16
C GLY A 87 4.78 0.44 10.02
N PHE A 88 5.90 0.99 10.50
CA PHE A 88 7.12 0.22 10.70
C PHE A 88 7.81 0.63 12.00
N ASP A 89 8.60 -0.30 12.53
CA ASP A 89 9.34 -0.12 13.77
C ASP A 89 10.61 -1.00 13.72
N CYS A 90 11.78 -0.39 13.92
CA CYS A 90 13.05 -1.11 14.03
C CYS A 90 13.17 -1.72 15.42
N THR A 91 12.84 -2.99 15.58
CA THR A 91 12.93 -3.70 16.87
C THR A 91 14.36 -4.04 17.27
N LEU A 92 15.27 -4.16 16.28
CA LEU A 92 16.70 -4.17 16.46
C LEU A 92 17.38 -3.20 15.49
N ALA A 93 18.44 -2.55 15.96
CA ALA A 93 19.18 -1.57 15.17
C ALA A 93 19.72 -2.16 13.86
N ILE A 94 19.62 -1.38 12.79
CA ILE A 94 20.06 -1.77 11.44
C ILE A 94 21.38 -1.08 11.14
N ALA A 95 22.45 -1.88 11.01
CA ALA A 95 23.81 -1.38 10.80
C ALA A 95 24.25 -1.33 9.33
N GLN A 96 23.51 -1.96 8.42
CA GLN A 96 23.86 -2.05 6.99
C GLN A 96 22.60 -2.04 6.13
N GLY A 97 22.78 -1.73 4.84
CA GLY A 97 21.69 -1.72 3.86
C GLY A 97 20.94 -0.38 3.81
N PRO A 98 19.84 -0.33 3.07
CA PRO A 98 19.10 0.92 2.84
C PRO A 98 18.52 1.55 4.12
N LEU A 99 18.16 0.75 5.14
CA LEU A 99 17.65 1.24 6.42
C LEU A 99 18.76 1.49 7.45
N THR A 100 20.02 1.60 7.03
CA THR A 100 21.15 1.86 7.94
C THR A 100 20.89 3.09 8.80
N GLY A 101 21.13 2.95 10.10
CA GLY A 101 20.93 4.04 11.07
C GLY A 101 19.54 4.03 11.70
N CYS A 102 18.61 3.15 11.30
CA CYS A 102 17.40 2.93 12.07
C CYS A 102 17.75 2.26 13.39
N ALA A 103 17.61 2.98 14.49
CA ALA A 103 17.89 2.48 15.84
C ALA A 103 16.69 1.68 16.38
N ARG A 104 16.88 1.00 17.49
CA ARG A 104 15.79 0.30 18.18
C ARG A 104 14.69 1.29 18.57
N ASP A 105 13.44 0.88 18.36
CA ASP A 105 12.22 1.65 18.67
C ASP A 105 12.09 2.93 17.81
N GLU A 106 12.85 3.00 16.71
CA GLU A 106 12.68 4.03 15.69
C GLU A 106 11.83 3.48 14.53
N GLY A 107 10.98 4.35 14.02
CA GLY A 107 10.09 4.07 12.91
C GLY A 107 8.70 4.60 13.19
N VAL A 108 7.96 4.94 12.16
CA VAL A 108 6.58 5.43 12.29
C VAL A 108 5.72 4.84 11.19
N ARG A 109 6.05 5.14 9.94
CA ARG A 109 5.25 4.75 8.79
C ARG A 109 6.12 4.47 7.57
N TRP A 110 5.54 3.73 6.66
CA TRP A 110 6.05 3.58 5.30
C TRP A 110 4.92 3.85 4.30
N ASP A 111 5.27 4.22 3.09
CA ASP A 111 4.37 4.26 1.95
C ASP A 111 5.08 3.78 0.68
N THR A 112 4.29 3.45 -0.34
CA THR A 112 4.86 2.94 -1.59
C THR A 112 5.18 4.08 -2.54
N ALA A 113 6.45 4.13 -2.95
CA ALA A 113 6.92 5.01 -4.01
C ALA A 113 6.63 4.42 -5.41
N GLN A 114 6.75 3.09 -5.57
CA GLN A 114 6.55 2.41 -6.85
C GLN A 114 6.24 0.92 -6.69
N LEU A 115 5.43 0.38 -7.60
CA LEU A 115 5.24 -1.05 -7.80
C LEU A 115 6.27 -1.55 -8.81
N LEU A 116 7.17 -2.42 -8.40
CA LEU A 116 8.21 -2.99 -9.25
C LEU A 116 7.68 -4.23 -9.98
N ALA A 117 8.06 -4.43 -11.23
CA ALA A 117 7.71 -5.64 -11.96
C ALA A 117 8.41 -6.87 -11.38
N SER A 118 9.65 -6.70 -10.93
CA SER A 118 10.45 -7.75 -10.31
C SER A 118 11.63 -7.18 -9.55
N ASN A 119 12.20 -7.99 -8.65
CA ASN A 119 13.51 -7.75 -8.07
C ASN A 119 14.27 -9.07 -7.88
N THR A 120 15.50 -8.97 -7.35
CA THR A 120 16.24 -10.10 -6.81
C THR A 120 16.48 -9.88 -5.34
N PHE A 121 16.32 -10.92 -4.54
CA PHE A 121 16.43 -10.86 -3.08
C PHE A 121 17.24 -12.02 -2.50
N LYS A 122 17.62 -11.89 -1.25
CA LYS A 122 18.24 -12.94 -0.42
C LYS A 122 17.68 -12.82 0.98
N CYS A 123 17.39 -13.94 1.60
CA CYS A 123 17.02 -14.01 3.01
C CYS A 123 18.24 -14.12 3.92
N THR A 124 19.29 -14.79 3.45
CA THR A 124 20.55 -15.00 4.18
C THR A 124 21.79 -14.64 3.35
N ALA A 125 22.94 -14.51 3.99
CA ALA A 125 24.20 -14.19 3.32
C ALA A 125 24.68 -15.29 2.37
N SER A 126 24.41 -16.54 2.72
CA SER A 126 24.92 -17.72 2.01
C SER A 126 24.10 -18.11 0.78
N GLU A 127 22.90 -17.55 0.64
CA GLU A 127 22.02 -17.89 -0.46
C GLU A 127 22.46 -17.32 -1.81
N VAL A 128 22.04 -18.00 -2.87
CA VAL A 128 21.99 -17.43 -4.22
C VAL A 128 20.78 -16.49 -4.29
N ALA A 129 20.97 -15.32 -4.91
CA ALA A 129 19.86 -14.38 -5.09
C ALA A 129 18.73 -15.04 -5.90
N ARG A 130 17.50 -14.91 -5.40
CA ARG A 130 16.27 -15.45 -6.00
C ARG A 130 15.47 -14.31 -6.65
N PRO A 131 14.78 -14.54 -7.76
CA PRO A 131 13.88 -13.54 -8.32
C PRO A 131 12.52 -13.57 -7.64
N ALA A 132 11.92 -12.38 -7.48
CA ALA A 132 10.50 -12.22 -7.21
C ALA A 132 9.86 -11.37 -8.30
N THR A 133 8.62 -11.67 -8.64
CA THR A 133 7.85 -10.96 -9.68
C THR A 133 6.50 -10.58 -9.11
N THR A 134 6.06 -9.38 -9.41
CA THR A 134 4.72 -8.92 -9.04
C THR A 134 3.66 -9.66 -9.84
N ASP A 135 2.69 -10.21 -9.14
CA ASP A 135 1.50 -10.88 -9.65
C ASP A 135 0.30 -10.62 -8.71
N ASP A 136 -0.82 -11.33 -8.88
CA ASP A 136 -2.03 -11.12 -8.07
C ASP A 136 -1.84 -11.47 -6.58
N HIS A 137 -0.80 -12.23 -6.23
CA HIS A 137 -0.50 -12.76 -4.90
C HIS A 137 0.88 -12.34 -4.36
N THR A 138 1.58 -11.51 -5.12
CA THR A 138 2.91 -11.02 -4.77
C THR A 138 3.05 -9.56 -5.15
N ALA A 139 3.33 -8.70 -4.18
CA ALA A 139 3.66 -7.31 -4.39
C ALA A 139 5.15 -7.08 -4.18
N VAL A 140 5.87 -6.62 -5.22
CA VAL A 140 7.25 -6.14 -5.13
C VAL A 140 7.22 -4.62 -5.13
N LEU A 141 7.60 -4.01 -4.03
CA LEU A 141 7.42 -2.59 -3.77
C LEU A 141 8.77 -1.88 -3.61
N LEU A 142 8.87 -0.67 -4.13
CA LEU A 142 9.83 0.33 -3.67
C LEU A 142 9.09 1.19 -2.65
N ALA A 143 9.53 1.18 -1.40
CA ALA A 143 8.86 1.86 -0.30
C ALA A 143 9.75 2.92 0.33
N ASP A 144 9.14 4.04 0.69
CA ASP A 144 9.74 5.11 1.49
C ASP A 144 9.33 4.93 2.96
N PHE A 145 10.31 5.04 3.85
CA PHE A 145 10.18 4.83 5.28
C PHE A 145 10.48 6.12 6.03
N TYR A 146 9.71 6.40 7.08
CA TYR A 146 9.74 7.65 7.82
C TYR A 146 9.95 7.40 9.31
N ARG A 147 10.95 8.06 9.90
CA ARG A 147 11.20 8.06 11.35
C ARG A 147 10.45 9.18 12.05
N ALA A 148 10.30 9.06 13.36
CA ALA A 148 9.80 10.13 14.18
C ALA A 148 10.77 11.33 14.14
N GLY A 149 10.21 12.52 13.89
CA GLY A 149 10.97 13.77 13.85
C GLY A 149 11.40 14.23 12.45
N ASP A 150 11.39 13.34 11.46
CA ASP A 150 11.76 13.71 10.08
C ASP A 150 10.59 14.35 9.29
N GLY A 151 9.41 14.47 9.93
CA GLY A 151 8.22 15.08 9.32
C GLY A 151 7.72 14.28 8.12
N ASP A 152 7.55 14.97 6.99
CA ASP A 152 7.16 14.34 5.71
C ASP A 152 8.37 14.00 4.82
N GLU A 153 9.59 14.27 5.28
CA GLU A 153 10.79 13.86 4.56
C GLU A 153 11.06 12.38 4.81
N LYS A 154 11.27 11.62 3.73
CA LYS A 154 11.60 10.21 3.85
C LYS A 154 12.99 10.04 4.47
N SER A 155 13.08 9.14 5.44
CA SER A 155 14.33 8.79 6.08
C SER A 155 15.11 7.75 5.28
N PHE A 156 14.39 6.80 4.70
CA PHE A 156 14.98 5.68 3.95
C PHE A 156 14.11 5.32 2.74
N THR A 157 14.72 4.69 1.75
CA THR A 157 14.01 4.03 0.65
C THR A 157 14.55 2.62 0.49
N ALA A 158 13.68 1.62 0.50
CA ALA A 158 14.06 0.21 0.37
C ALA A 158 13.04 -0.58 -0.43
N GLN A 159 13.49 -1.67 -1.04
CA GLN A 159 12.57 -2.61 -1.67
C GLN A 159 11.97 -3.56 -0.62
N MET A 160 10.73 -3.97 -0.86
CA MET A 160 9.98 -4.86 -0.01
C MET A 160 9.22 -5.87 -0.88
N ILE A 161 9.08 -7.10 -0.40
CA ILE A 161 8.24 -8.15 -0.99
C ILE A 161 7.21 -8.57 0.05
N VAL A 162 5.96 -8.66 -0.38
CA VAL A 162 4.85 -9.24 0.39
C VAL A 162 4.19 -10.29 -0.51
N THR A 163 3.99 -11.51 0.00
CA THR A 163 3.36 -12.59 -0.77
C THR A 163 2.55 -13.51 0.15
N ASP A 164 1.48 -14.12 -0.33
CA ASP A 164 0.73 -15.17 0.38
C ASP A 164 0.82 -16.55 -0.29
N GLU A 165 1.38 -16.63 -1.48
CA GLU A 165 1.51 -17.89 -2.22
C GLU A 165 2.89 -18.56 -2.11
N ARG A 166 3.91 -17.82 -1.70
CA ARG A 166 5.30 -18.31 -1.78
C ARG A 166 5.96 -18.29 -0.42
N ASP A 167 6.69 -19.36 -0.13
CA ASP A 167 7.78 -19.31 0.82
C ASP A 167 8.99 -18.70 0.10
N LEU A 168 9.45 -17.55 0.57
CA LEU A 168 10.60 -16.85 0.00
C LEU A 168 11.90 -17.61 0.29
N ASP A 169 11.93 -18.44 1.33
CA ASP A 169 13.08 -19.24 1.73
C ASP A 169 12.66 -20.51 2.45
N ASP A 170 12.56 -21.59 1.71
CA ASP A 170 12.23 -22.93 2.19
C ASP A 170 13.35 -23.60 3.02
N ASP A 171 14.55 -23.03 3.05
CA ASP A 171 15.64 -23.48 3.90
C ASP A 171 15.55 -22.92 5.34
N ILE A 172 14.77 -21.86 5.55
CA ILE A 172 14.51 -21.30 6.89
C ILE A 172 13.20 -21.89 7.45
N PRO A 173 13.21 -22.47 8.68
CA PRO A 173 11.99 -22.99 9.26
C PRO A 173 10.88 -21.96 9.40
N GLY A 174 9.68 -22.29 8.90
CA GLY A 174 8.50 -21.41 8.86
C GLY A 174 8.33 -20.76 7.49
N ILE A 175 7.15 -20.19 7.26
CA ILE A 175 6.85 -19.52 5.99
C ILE A 175 7.51 -18.14 6.00
N GLN A 176 8.43 -17.91 5.08
CA GLN A 176 9.05 -16.60 4.84
C GLN A 176 8.28 -15.91 3.72
N ASN A 177 7.37 -15.00 4.05
CA ASN A 177 6.48 -14.35 3.09
C ASN A 177 6.52 -12.81 3.11
N LEU A 178 7.49 -12.28 3.85
CA LEU A 178 7.81 -10.87 3.89
C LEU A 178 9.34 -10.70 3.79
N TRP A 179 9.78 -9.76 2.96
CA TRP A 179 11.20 -9.42 2.83
C TRP A 179 11.37 -7.90 2.75
N VAL A 180 12.44 -7.40 3.37
CA VAL A 180 12.86 -6.01 3.27
C VAL A 180 14.34 -5.95 2.94
N GLN A 181 14.68 -5.16 1.96
CA GLN A 181 16.04 -4.96 1.48
C GLN A 181 16.96 -4.48 2.60
N GLY A 182 18.03 -5.25 2.84
CA GLY A 182 19.01 -4.92 3.87
C GLY A 182 18.63 -5.36 5.28
N VAL A 183 17.47 -6.00 5.46
CA VAL A 183 17.02 -6.54 6.75
C VAL A 183 16.87 -8.07 6.69
N GLY A 184 16.33 -8.59 5.59
CA GLY A 184 16.16 -10.04 5.40
C GLY A 184 14.71 -10.46 5.20
N CYS A 185 14.45 -11.75 5.46
CA CYS A 185 13.13 -12.34 5.35
C CYS A 185 12.45 -12.52 6.71
N GLY A 186 11.16 -12.81 6.66
CA GLY A 186 10.39 -13.13 7.86
C GLY A 186 8.97 -13.54 7.57
N THR A 187 8.28 -13.87 8.64
CA THR A 187 6.92 -14.37 8.62
C THR A 187 5.93 -13.25 8.89
N ALA A 188 4.90 -13.18 8.08
CA ALA A 188 3.78 -12.26 8.26
C ALA A 188 2.44 -13.01 8.13
N ILE A 189 1.41 -12.48 8.78
CA ILE A 189 0.03 -12.79 8.42
C ILE A 189 -0.28 -11.94 7.20
N VAL A 190 -0.51 -12.57 6.06
CA VAL A 190 -0.73 -11.91 4.77
C VAL A 190 -2.08 -12.33 4.19
N ASN A 191 -2.78 -11.40 3.57
CA ASN A 191 -3.99 -11.68 2.80
C ASN A 191 -3.91 -10.90 1.49
N PHE A 192 -4.23 -11.56 0.39
CA PHE A 192 -4.56 -10.93 -0.90
C PHE A 192 -6.03 -11.17 -1.26
N ASN A 193 -6.66 -10.24 -2.02
CA ASN A 193 -8.07 -10.31 -2.42
C ASN A 193 -8.32 -9.60 -3.76
#